data_3fd67beef298adde9418ac0f7888ff00
#
_entry.id   3fd67beef298adde9418ac0f7888ff00
#
_cell.length_a   1.000
_cell.length_b   1.000
_cell.length_c   1.000
_cell.angle_alpha   90.00
_cell.angle_beta   90.00
_cell.angle_gamma   90.00
#
_symmetry.space_group_name_H-M   'P 1'
#
loop_
_entity.id
_entity.type
_entity.pdbx_description
1 polymer ?
#
loop_
_entity_poly.entity_id
_entity_poly.type
_entity_poly.pdbx_seq_one_letter_code
_entity_poly.pdbx_strand_id
1 'polypeptide(L)'
;MNIAGSEPADVPIGWIGTGVMGASMCGHLMDAGHPATVHTRTPAKAAAVLDRGAAWAEGPREVAEASEVIFTIVGYPADVREVILGSDGVLAGCSGGEIIVDMTTSEPSLAVEIAEAAAARGVAAVDAPVSGGDVGARGGTLSIMIGGDAEVVASLEPFWAAMGRIWVHQGGPGAGQHTKMVNQTLIAAGMISVCEGLLYAWQAGLDLETVMESVASGAAGSWSLSNLGTRMIAGNFDPGFFVEHFCKDMGIALAEADRMGLDLPGLRLARGFYERLMAADRGRLGTQSLILALAELSDLDWTAR
;
A
#
# COMPACT_ATOMS: atom_id res chain seq x y z
N MET A 1 7.74 -27.33 -4.49
CA MET A 1 9.02 -27.34 -3.76
C MET A 1 8.68 -27.25 -2.27
N ASN A 2 9.25 -28.14 -1.48
CA ASN A 2 8.84 -28.21 -0.07
C ASN A 2 9.75 -27.28 0.72
N ILE A 3 9.31 -26.04 1.03
CA ILE A 3 10.00 -25.08 1.91
C ILE A 3 10.11 -25.67 3.35
N ALA A 4 9.52 -26.83 3.60
CA ALA A 4 9.47 -27.53 4.89
C ALA A 4 10.80 -28.15 5.35
N GLY A 5 11.95 -27.76 4.80
CA GLY A 5 13.26 -28.34 5.15
C GLY A 5 14.40 -27.35 5.41
N SER A 6 14.22 -26.05 5.14
CA SER A 6 15.13 -24.99 5.58
C SER A 6 14.67 -24.42 6.92
N GLU A 7 15.57 -24.11 7.83
CA GLU A 7 15.26 -23.20 8.95
C GLU A 7 14.59 -21.97 8.36
N PRO A 8 13.50 -21.44 8.96
CA PRO A 8 12.75 -20.30 8.39
C PRO A 8 13.58 -19.07 8.06
N ALA A 9 14.77 -18.96 8.61
CA ALA A 9 15.68 -17.82 8.55
C ALA A 9 16.65 -17.75 7.35
N ASP A 10 16.69 -18.74 6.43
CA ASP A 10 17.72 -18.79 5.38
C ASP A 10 17.20 -18.69 3.94
N VAL A 11 15.94 -18.34 3.73
CA VAL A 11 15.38 -18.23 2.37
C VAL A 11 15.86 -16.92 1.73
N PRO A 12 16.60 -16.97 0.59
CA PRO A 12 17.02 -15.77 -0.13
C PRO A 12 15.79 -15.01 -0.68
N ILE A 13 15.68 -13.74 -0.33
CA ILE A 13 14.60 -12.88 -0.80
C ILE A 13 15.08 -11.84 -1.80
N GLY A 14 14.24 -11.57 -2.80
CA GLY A 14 14.34 -10.42 -3.67
C GLY A 14 13.44 -9.30 -3.18
N TRP A 15 13.90 -8.05 -3.22
CA TRP A 15 13.07 -6.92 -2.86
C TRP A 15 13.18 -5.80 -3.89
N ILE A 16 12.08 -5.47 -4.54
CA ILE A 16 12.03 -4.43 -5.56
C ILE A 16 11.15 -3.28 -5.08
N GLY A 17 11.77 -2.10 -4.96
CA GLY A 17 11.11 -0.91 -4.46
C GLY A 17 11.39 -0.61 -2.99
N THR A 18 12.45 0.15 -2.71
CA THR A 18 12.87 0.60 -1.39
C THR A 18 12.40 2.02 -1.07
N GLY A 19 11.13 2.30 -1.40
CA GLY A 19 10.47 3.56 -1.03
C GLY A 19 10.13 3.63 0.47
N VAL A 20 9.24 4.58 0.83
CA VAL A 20 8.82 4.85 2.22
C VAL A 20 8.35 3.59 2.95
N MET A 21 7.61 2.72 2.28
CA MET A 21 7.12 1.46 2.84
C MET A 21 8.16 0.34 2.70
N GLY A 22 8.67 0.16 1.47
CA GLY A 22 9.44 -1.01 1.08
C GLY A 22 10.76 -1.17 1.83
N ALA A 23 11.48 -0.08 2.13
CA ALA A 23 12.72 -0.16 2.89
C ALA A 23 12.50 -0.74 4.31
N SER A 24 11.41 -0.32 4.98
CA SER A 24 11.07 -0.84 6.31
C SER A 24 10.61 -2.30 6.26
N MET A 25 9.78 -2.66 5.28
CA MET A 25 9.26 -4.01 5.11
C MET A 25 10.39 -5.00 4.77
N CYS A 26 11.26 -4.66 3.83
CA CYS A 26 12.48 -5.42 3.53
C CYS A 26 13.35 -5.57 4.78
N GLY A 27 13.52 -4.49 5.53
CA GLY A 27 14.27 -4.48 6.78
C GLY A 27 13.77 -5.48 7.80
N HIS A 28 12.46 -5.63 7.97
CA HIS A 28 11.89 -6.64 8.87
C HIS A 28 12.19 -8.07 8.44
N LEU A 29 12.18 -8.36 7.14
CA LEU A 29 12.56 -9.68 6.65
C LEU A 29 14.06 -9.95 6.86
N MET A 30 14.92 -8.94 6.68
CA MET A 30 16.35 -9.06 7.01
C MET A 30 16.57 -9.28 8.51
N ASP A 31 15.78 -8.63 9.39
CA ASP A 31 15.83 -8.85 10.85
C ASP A 31 15.36 -10.26 11.23
N ALA A 32 14.47 -10.85 10.44
CA ALA A 32 14.06 -12.25 10.57
C ALA A 32 15.11 -13.25 10.04
N GLY A 33 16.24 -12.77 9.48
CA GLY A 33 17.39 -13.60 9.06
C GLY A 33 17.43 -13.92 7.56
N HIS A 34 16.55 -13.35 6.74
CA HIS A 34 16.54 -13.60 5.30
C HIS A 34 17.60 -12.76 4.58
N PRO A 35 18.54 -13.36 3.83
CA PRO A 35 19.44 -12.62 2.97
C PRO A 35 18.66 -11.96 1.83
N ALA A 36 18.88 -10.64 1.62
CA ALA A 36 18.11 -9.85 0.68
C ALA A 36 18.96 -9.36 -0.50
N THR A 37 18.43 -9.51 -1.73
CA THR A 37 18.93 -8.84 -2.93
C THR A 37 17.92 -7.78 -3.34
N VAL A 38 18.37 -6.53 -3.49
CA VAL A 38 17.47 -5.39 -3.65
C VAL A 38 17.70 -4.62 -4.95
N HIS A 39 16.61 -4.10 -5.50
CA HIS A 39 16.64 -3.15 -6.61
C HIS A 39 15.62 -2.02 -6.38
N THR A 40 15.98 -0.83 -6.81
CA THR A 40 15.04 0.30 -6.89
C THR A 40 15.49 1.29 -7.97
N ARG A 41 14.56 1.91 -8.65
CA ARG A 41 14.80 2.90 -9.72
C ARG A 41 15.67 4.10 -9.29
N THR A 42 15.69 4.43 -8.01
CA THR A 42 16.52 5.50 -7.43
C THR A 42 17.47 4.88 -6.40
N PRO A 43 18.72 4.56 -6.74
CA PRO A 43 19.65 3.80 -5.87
C PRO A 43 19.82 4.38 -4.46
N ALA A 44 19.81 5.71 -4.33
CA ALA A 44 19.91 6.36 -3.02
C ALA A 44 18.81 5.96 -2.02
N LYS A 45 17.65 5.50 -2.50
CA LYS A 45 16.57 5.00 -1.63
C LYS A 45 16.85 3.62 -1.05
N ALA A 46 17.83 2.88 -1.58
CA ALA A 46 18.23 1.58 -1.06
C ALA A 46 19.30 1.68 0.05
N ALA A 47 19.89 2.87 0.28
CA ALA A 47 21.00 3.03 1.22
C ALA A 47 20.75 2.36 2.58
N ALA A 48 19.57 2.57 3.18
CA ALA A 48 19.25 2.02 4.50
C ALA A 48 19.25 0.48 4.57
N VAL A 49 18.87 -0.22 3.50
CA VAL A 49 18.90 -1.69 3.46
C VAL A 49 20.27 -2.21 3.02
N LEU A 50 21.00 -1.50 2.16
CA LEU A 50 22.36 -1.83 1.77
C LEU A 50 23.33 -1.70 2.94
N ASP A 51 23.21 -0.64 3.75
CA ASP A 51 24.00 -0.46 4.98
C ASP A 51 23.78 -1.58 6.01
N ARG A 52 22.67 -2.31 5.90
CA ARG A 52 22.33 -3.47 6.72
C ARG A 52 22.77 -4.80 6.10
N GLY A 53 23.43 -4.78 4.95
CA GLY A 53 24.00 -5.96 4.30
C GLY A 53 23.18 -6.57 3.18
N ALA A 54 22.12 -5.90 2.68
CA ALA A 54 21.45 -6.32 1.45
C ALA A 54 22.41 -6.24 0.25
N ALA A 55 22.29 -7.18 -0.70
CA ALA A 55 23.01 -7.11 -1.97
C ALA A 55 22.26 -6.21 -2.96
N TRP A 56 23.00 -5.48 -3.81
CA TRP A 56 22.42 -4.68 -4.90
C TRP A 56 22.35 -5.51 -6.18
N ALA A 57 21.25 -5.35 -6.94
CA ALA A 57 21.09 -5.84 -8.30
C ALA A 57 20.75 -4.68 -9.25
N GLU A 58 21.25 -4.74 -10.49
CA GLU A 58 21.06 -3.68 -11.48
C GLU A 58 19.65 -3.64 -12.06
N GLY A 59 18.89 -4.76 -11.97
CA GLY A 59 17.53 -4.83 -12.47
C GLY A 59 16.66 -5.89 -11.80
N PRO A 60 15.33 -5.87 -12.09
CA PRO A 60 14.40 -6.84 -11.54
C PRO A 60 14.72 -8.30 -11.87
N ARG A 61 15.24 -8.54 -13.08
CA ARG A 61 15.67 -9.87 -13.52
C ARG A 61 16.78 -10.43 -12.64
N GLU A 62 17.83 -9.65 -12.37
CA GLU A 62 18.94 -10.08 -11.52
C GLU A 62 18.49 -10.33 -10.07
N VAL A 63 17.53 -9.54 -9.57
CA VAL A 63 16.91 -9.80 -8.27
C VAL A 63 16.27 -11.19 -8.25
N ALA A 64 15.52 -11.54 -9.29
CA ALA A 64 14.84 -12.84 -9.37
C ALA A 64 15.83 -14.00 -9.50
N GLU A 65 16.90 -13.84 -10.29
CA GLU A 65 17.95 -14.86 -10.47
C GLU A 65 18.68 -15.22 -9.15
N ALA A 66 18.65 -14.32 -8.15
CA ALA A 66 19.30 -14.48 -6.85
C ALA A 66 18.32 -14.86 -5.70
N SER A 67 17.06 -15.13 -5.99
CA SER A 67 16.03 -15.19 -4.93
C SER A 67 15.03 -16.35 -5.13
N GLU A 68 14.50 -16.85 -4.02
CA GLU A 68 13.43 -17.86 -4.03
C GLU A 68 12.05 -17.19 -3.87
N VAL A 69 11.98 -16.09 -3.10
CA VAL A 69 10.74 -15.30 -2.92
C VAL A 69 11.03 -13.86 -3.27
N ILE A 70 10.31 -13.31 -4.24
CA ILE A 70 10.53 -11.97 -4.76
C ILE A 70 9.36 -11.06 -4.37
N PHE A 71 9.63 -10.07 -3.56
CA PHE A 71 8.66 -9.05 -3.14
C PHE A 71 8.79 -7.79 -4.00
N THR A 72 7.64 -7.23 -4.41
CA THR A 72 7.58 -5.96 -5.13
C THR A 72 6.67 -4.98 -4.39
N ILE A 73 7.10 -3.72 -4.25
CA ILE A 73 6.26 -2.62 -3.79
C ILE A 73 6.68 -1.32 -4.48
N VAL A 74 6.01 -1.00 -5.57
CA VAL A 74 6.33 0.12 -6.45
C VAL A 74 5.19 1.16 -6.50
N GLY A 75 5.21 2.12 -7.43
CA GLY A 75 4.30 3.26 -7.39
C GLY A 75 2.95 3.03 -8.06
N TYR A 76 2.95 2.47 -9.26
CA TYR A 76 1.80 2.44 -10.15
C TYR A 76 1.61 1.06 -10.81
N PRO A 77 0.40 0.72 -11.31
CA PRO A 77 0.16 -0.53 -12.04
C PRO A 77 1.08 -0.71 -13.24
N ALA A 78 1.40 0.36 -13.97
CA ALA A 78 2.35 0.32 -15.07
C ALA A 78 3.77 -0.06 -14.61
N ASP A 79 4.22 0.43 -13.44
CA ASP A 79 5.50 0.04 -12.86
C ASP A 79 5.47 -1.45 -12.45
N VAL A 80 4.36 -1.94 -11.87
CA VAL A 80 4.19 -3.38 -11.52
C VAL A 80 4.30 -4.24 -12.77
N ARG A 81 3.59 -3.88 -13.84
CA ARG A 81 3.63 -4.57 -15.12
C ARG A 81 5.05 -4.67 -15.68
N GLU A 82 5.75 -3.53 -15.74
CA GLU A 82 7.11 -3.47 -16.26
C GLU A 82 8.09 -4.27 -15.39
N VAL A 83 8.03 -4.11 -14.07
CA VAL A 83 8.90 -4.79 -13.12
C VAL A 83 8.70 -6.31 -13.14
N ILE A 84 7.46 -6.80 -13.29
CA ILE A 84 7.19 -8.23 -13.21
C ILE A 84 7.17 -8.88 -14.60
N LEU A 85 6.44 -8.29 -15.58
CA LEU A 85 6.20 -8.89 -16.89
C LEU A 85 7.07 -8.32 -18.02
N GLY A 86 7.86 -7.27 -17.74
CA GLY A 86 8.76 -6.66 -18.71
C GLY A 86 9.81 -7.64 -19.26
N SER A 87 10.42 -7.34 -20.38
CA SER A 87 11.42 -8.22 -21.04
C SER A 87 12.66 -8.47 -20.15
N ASP A 88 12.95 -7.58 -19.21
CA ASP A 88 14.01 -7.69 -18.20
C ASP A 88 13.42 -7.66 -16.78
N GLY A 89 12.16 -8.06 -16.66
CA GLY A 89 11.39 -8.12 -15.42
C GLY A 89 11.69 -9.35 -14.58
N VAL A 90 11.06 -9.43 -13.41
CA VAL A 90 11.18 -10.53 -12.46
C VAL A 90 10.93 -11.88 -13.11
N LEU A 91 9.83 -11.99 -13.87
CA LEU A 91 9.46 -13.26 -14.50
C LEU A 91 10.51 -13.72 -15.51
N ALA A 92 11.24 -12.82 -16.17
CA ALA A 92 12.33 -13.16 -17.09
C ALA A 92 13.54 -13.80 -16.37
N GLY A 93 13.77 -13.48 -15.09
CA GLY A 93 14.84 -14.05 -14.27
C GLY A 93 14.47 -15.36 -13.56
N CYS A 94 13.17 -15.68 -13.48
CA CYS A 94 12.71 -16.93 -12.84
C CYS A 94 12.99 -18.15 -13.69
N SER A 95 13.34 -19.26 -13.05
CA SER A 95 13.66 -20.56 -13.65
C SER A 95 12.58 -21.63 -13.40
N GLY A 96 11.66 -21.37 -12.47
CA GLY A 96 10.59 -22.25 -12.02
C GLY A 96 10.74 -22.67 -10.56
N GLY A 97 9.67 -22.52 -9.80
CA GLY A 97 9.62 -22.82 -8.36
C GLY A 97 9.70 -21.59 -7.46
N GLU A 98 10.03 -20.41 -7.99
CA GLU A 98 10.04 -19.16 -7.25
C GLU A 98 8.62 -18.68 -6.94
N ILE A 99 8.50 -17.77 -5.96
CA ILE A 99 7.24 -17.12 -5.59
C ILE A 99 7.39 -15.61 -5.77
N ILE A 100 6.51 -15.00 -6.56
CA ILE A 100 6.40 -13.55 -6.73
C ILE A 100 5.30 -13.04 -5.80
N VAL A 101 5.60 -12.01 -5.00
CA VAL A 101 4.65 -11.37 -4.08
C VAL A 101 4.56 -9.88 -4.40
N ASP A 102 3.47 -9.44 -5.04
CA ASP A 102 3.25 -8.03 -5.27
C ASP A 102 2.48 -7.38 -4.12
N MET A 103 3.14 -6.54 -3.36
CA MET A 103 2.58 -5.78 -2.24
C MET A 103 2.15 -4.36 -2.64
N THR A 104 2.28 -4.02 -3.91
CA THR A 104 1.80 -2.74 -4.47
C THR A 104 0.27 -2.71 -4.49
N THR A 105 -0.33 -1.56 -4.20
CA THR A 105 -1.74 -1.34 -4.56
C THR A 105 -1.85 -1.17 -6.07
N SER A 106 -2.41 -2.17 -6.74
CA SER A 106 -2.50 -2.28 -8.19
C SER A 106 -3.88 -2.77 -8.65
N GLU A 107 -4.02 -3.03 -9.94
CA GLU A 107 -5.26 -3.50 -10.53
C GLU A 107 -5.48 -4.99 -10.24
N PRO A 108 -6.68 -5.41 -9.77
CA PRO A 108 -7.02 -6.81 -9.62
C PRO A 108 -6.82 -7.64 -10.88
N SER A 109 -7.15 -7.07 -12.03
CA SER A 109 -6.95 -7.71 -13.34
C SER A 109 -5.48 -7.94 -13.68
N LEU A 110 -4.59 -7.02 -13.31
CA LEU A 110 -3.14 -7.21 -13.48
C LEU A 110 -2.60 -8.31 -12.57
N ALA A 111 -3.11 -8.43 -11.35
CA ALA A 111 -2.72 -9.53 -10.46
C ALA A 111 -3.11 -10.90 -11.04
N VAL A 112 -4.28 -11.03 -11.66
CA VAL A 112 -4.69 -12.24 -12.37
C VAL A 112 -3.77 -12.52 -13.56
N GLU A 113 -3.48 -11.51 -14.39
CA GLU A 113 -2.56 -11.64 -15.54
C GLU A 113 -1.16 -12.10 -15.11
N ILE A 114 -0.63 -11.53 -14.01
CA ILE A 114 0.67 -11.92 -13.45
C ILE A 114 0.63 -13.38 -13.00
N ALA A 115 -0.44 -13.79 -12.31
CA ALA A 115 -0.57 -15.17 -11.83
C ALA A 115 -0.63 -16.17 -12.99
N GLU A 116 -1.36 -15.86 -14.06
CA GLU A 116 -1.42 -16.70 -15.27
C GLU A 116 -0.07 -16.79 -15.98
N ALA A 117 0.62 -15.66 -16.15
CA ALA A 117 1.94 -15.63 -16.79
C ALA A 117 3.00 -16.37 -15.96
N ALA A 118 2.97 -16.23 -14.63
CA ALA A 118 3.85 -16.93 -13.71
C ALA A 118 3.62 -18.45 -13.73
N ALA A 119 2.34 -18.88 -13.65
CA ALA A 119 1.98 -20.31 -13.70
C ALA A 119 2.43 -21.00 -14.98
N ALA A 120 2.38 -20.32 -16.14
CA ALA A 120 2.89 -20.83 -17.41
C ALA A 120 4.40 -21.13 -17.39
N ARG A 121 5.12 -20.62 -16.40
CA ARG A 121 6.57 -20.82 -16.19
C ARG A 121 6.89 -21.63 -14.94
N GLY A 122 5.88 -22.19 -14.27
CA GLY A 122 6.08 -22.95 -13.02
C GLY A 122 6.45 -22.07 -11.82
N VAL A 123 6.10 -20.77 -11.87
CA VAL A 123 6.31 -19.77 -10.82
C VAL A 123 4.96 -19.49 -10.16
N ALA A 124 4.93 -19.35 -8.84
CA ALA A 124 3.73 -18.91 -8.12
C ALA A 124 3.67 -17.38 -8.03
N ALA A 125 2.45 -16.81 -8.01
CA ALA A 125 2.27 -15.39 -7.80
C ALA A 125 1.15 -15.11 -6.79
N VAL A 126 1.39 -14.10 -5.94
CA VAL A 126 0.51 -13.68 -4.85
C VAL A 126 0.38 -12.14 -4.90
N ASP A 127 -0.81 -11.61 -4.82
CA ASP A 127 -1.09 -10.20 -4.62
C ASP A 127 -1.36 -9.94 -3.13
N ALA A 128 -0.56 -9.08 -2.52
CA ALA A 128 -0.57 -8.86 -1.08
C ALA A 128 -0.51 -7.37 -0.69
N PRO A 129 -1.40 -6.52 -1.21
CA PRO A 129 -1.43 -5.11 -0.83
C PRO A 129 -1.69 -4.93 0.66
N VAL A 130 -1.21 -3.79 1.18
CA VAL A 130 -1.15 -3.53 2.62
C VAL A 130 -1.94 -2.30 3.05
N SER A 131 -2.32 -2.27 4.32
CA SER A 131 -2.90 -1.11 5.02
C SER A 131 -2.17 -0.89 6.34
N GLY A 132 -2.02 0.40 6.75
CA GLY A 132 -1.30 0.80 7.97
C GLY A 132 -0.31 1.95 7.74
N GLY A 133 -0.08 2.33 6.47
CA GLY A 133 0.79 3.43 6.09
C GLY A 133 2.26 3.21 6.49
N ASP A 134 3.03 4.28 6.45
CA ASP A 134 4.45 4.29 6.80
C ASP A 134 4.72 3.91 8.27
N VAL A 135 3.81 4.29 9.18
CA VAL A 135 3.89 3.93 10.60
C VAL A 135 3.75 2.41 10.77
N GLY A 136 2.76 1.80 10.11
CA GLY A 136 2.57 0.35 10.13
C GLY A 136 3.74 -0.40 9.51
N ALA A 137 4.32 0.12 8.43
CA ALA A 137 5.50 -0.47 7.80
C ALA A 137 6.72 -0.43 8.72
N ARG A 138 6.99 0.71 9.35
CA ARG A 138 8.10 0.83 10.33
C ARG A 138 7.92 -0.07 11.55
N GLY A 139 6.69 -0.22 12.01
CA GLY A 139 6.38 -1.01 13.21
C GLY A 139 6.16 -2.50 12.97
N GLY A 140 6.22 -3.01 11.73
CA GLY A 140 5.88 -4.40 11.43
C GLY A 140 4.43 -4.75 11.78
N THR A 141 3.51 -3.78 11.68
CA THR A 141 2.13 -3.92 12.16
C THR A 141 1.09 -3.75 11.05
N LEU A 142 1.49 -4.01 9.82
CA LEU A 142 0.60 -3.89 8.67
C LEU A 142 -0.58 -4.86 8.74
N SER A 143 -1.68 -4.50 8.10
CA SER A 143 -2.72 -5.42 7.69
C SER A 143 -2.46 -5.80 6.24
N ILE A 144 -2.30 -7.09 5.95
CA ILE A 144 -1.94 -7.63 4.64
C ILE A 144 -3.15 -8.37 4.08
N MET A 145 -3.59 -7.99 2.88
CA MET A 145 -4.76 -8.55 2.19
C MET A 145 -4.25 -9.44 1.05
N ILE A 146 -4.44 -10.75 1.15
CA ILE A 146 -3.68 -11.69 0.31
C ILE A 146 -4.61 -12.42 -0.67
N GLY A 147 -4.27 -12.36 -1.97
CA GLY A 147 -4.87 -13.15 -3.03
C GLY A 147 -3.84 -14.10 -3.65
N GLY A 148 -4.26 -15.32 -3.96
CA GLY A 148 -3.39 -16.33 -4.56
C GLY A 148 -3.78 -17.75 -4.17
N ASP A 149 -2.96 -18.71 -4.54
CA ASP A 149 -3.14 -20.12 -4.14
C ASP A 149 -2.98 -20.28 -2.62
N ALA A 150 -3.91 -21.00 -1.97
CA ALA A 150 -3.96 -21.12 -0.52
C ALA A 150 -2.73 -21.80 0.09
N GLU A 151 -2.16 -22.81 -0.58
CA GLU A 151 -0.98 -23.53 -0.09
C GLU A 151 0.26 -22.65 -0.20
N VAL A 152 0.37 -21.88 -1.30
CA VAL A 152 1.44 -20.88 -1.48
C VAL A 152 1.35 -19.79 -0.42
N VAL A 153 0.15 -19.22 -0.20
CA VAL A 153 -0.08 -18.19 0.82
C VAL A 153 0.27 -18.68 2.22
N ALA A 154 -0.10 -19.92 2.55
CA ALA A 154 0.23 -20.54 3.84
C ALA A 154 1.74 -20.76 4.02
N SER A 155 2.47 -21.13 2.95
CA SER A 155 3.92 -21.32 3.00
C SER A 155 4.70 -20.02 3.30
N LEU A 156 4.09 -18.87 3.04
CA LEU A 156 4.66 -17.54 3.27
C LEU A 156 4.33 -16.95 4.66
N GLU A 157 3.70 -17.71 5.56
CA GLU A 157 3.32 -17.23 6.90
C GLU A 157 4.45 -16.55 7.68
N PRO A 158 5.70 -17.06 7.70
CA PRO A 158 6.81 -16.41 8.41
C PRO A 158 7.10 -14.99 7.89
N PHE A 159 6.96 -14.76 6.58
CA PHE A 159 7.15 -13.44 5.98
C PHE A 159 6.03 -12.47 6.35
N TRP A 160 4.77 -12.96 6.37
CA TRP A 160 3.64 -12.15 6.81
C TRP A 160 3.79 -11.72 8.26
N ALA A 161 4.17 -12.64 9.14
CA ALA A 161 4.36 -12.39 10.57
C ALA A 161 5.47 -11.38 10.86
N ALA A 162 6.51 -11.32 10.04
CA ALA A 162 7.58 -10.34 10.17
C ALA A 162 7.15 -8.92 9.82
N MET A 163 6.21 -8.74 8.88
CA MET A 163 5.80 -7.43 8.37
C MET A 163 4.46 -6.94 8.89
N GLY A 164 3.59 -7.83 9.36
CA GLY A 164 2.21 -7.51 9.68
C GLY A 164 1.74 -8.04 11.01
N ARG A 165 0.73 -7.37 11.56
CA ARG A 165 -0.01 -7.85 12.73
C ARG A 165 -1.22 -8.72 12.32
N ILE A 166 -1.75 -8.50 11.14
CA ILE A 166 -2.89 -9.22 10.59
C ILE A 166 -2.60 -9.51 9.12
N TRP A 167 -2.78 -10.76 8.72
CA TRP A 167 -2.73 -11.17 7.31
C TRP A 167 -3.89 -12.13 7.05
N VAL A 168 -4.61 -11.89 5.97
CA VAL A 168 -5.82 -12.64 5.66
C VAL A 168 -5.83 -13.06 4.19
N HIS A 169 -5.95 -14.36 3.95
CA HIS A 169 -6.18 -14.90 2.62
C HIS A 169 -7.62 -14.60 2.18
N GLN A 170 -7.77 -13.90 1.07
CA GLN A 170 -9.05 -13.38 0.58
C GLN A 170 -9.66 -14.24 -0.56
N GLY A 171 -8.86 -15.15 -1.14
CA GLY A 171 -9.26 -15.96 -2.27
C GLY A 171 -8.15 -16.09 -3.32
N GLY A 172 -8.49 -16.47 -4.54
CA GLY A 172 -7.56 -16.60 -5.65
C GLY A 172 -6.87 -15.30 -6.06
N PRO A 173 -6.04 -15.34 -7.14
CA PRO A 173 -5.34 -14.17 -7.65
C PRO A 173 -6.26 -12.97 -7.88
N GLY A 174 -5.83 -11.79 -7.46
CA GLY A 174 -6.58 -10.53 -7.51
C GLY A 174 -7.50 -10.28 -6.32
N ALA A 175 -7.78 -11.28 -5.46
CA ALA A 175 -8.65 -11.10 -4.31
C ALA A 175 -8.07 -10.15 -3.25
N GLY A 176 -6.76 -10.14 -3.07
CA GLY A 176 -6.06 -9.17 -2.23
C GLY A 176 -6.25 -7.74 -2.73
N GLN A 177 -6.06 -7.51 -4.03
CA GLN A 177 -6.27 -6.21 -4.65
C GLN A 177 -7.74 -5.76 -4.58
N HIS A 178 -8.71 -6.65 -4.81
CA HIS A 178 -10.13 -6.33 -4.62
C HIS A 178 -10.42 -5.93 -3.18
N THR A 179 -9.86 -6.64 -2.20
CA THR A 179 -10.00 -6.27 -0.78
C THR A 179 -9.34 -4.92 -0.49
N LYS A 180 -8.23 -4.61 -1.14
CA LYS A 180 -7.61 -3.28 -1.06
C LYS A 180 -8.53 -2.20 -1.64
N MET A 181 -9.26 -2.46 -2.72
CA MET A 181 -10.25 -1.50 -3.25
C MET A 181 -11.39 -1.25 -2.27
N VAL A 182 -11.85 -2.26 -1.54
CA VAL A 182 -12.81 -2.08 -0.42
C VAL A 182 -12.21 -1.16 0.65
N ASN A 183 -10.97 -1.43 1.09
CA ASN A 183 -10.27 -0.59 2.08
C ASN A 183 -10.18 0.87 1.62
N GLN A 184 -9.77 1.13 0.38
CA GLN A 184 -9.63 2.48 -0.15
C GLN A 184 -10.97 3.21 -0.31
N THR A 185 -12.02 2.49 -0.68
CA THR A 185 -13.39 3.04 -0.78
C THR A 185 -13.90 3.51 0.59
N LEU A 186 -13.70 2.71 1.64
CA LEU A 186 -14.08 3.07 3.02
C LEU A 186 -13.29 4.29 3.52
N ILE A 187 -11.99 4.33 3.29
CA ILE A 187 -11.14 5.47 3.69
C ILE A 187 -11.56 6.74 2.94
N ALA A 188 -11.81 6.65 1.63
CA ALA A 188 -12.11 7.82 0.79
C ALA A 188 -13.37 8.55 1.26
N ALA A 189 -14.48 7.83 1.44
CA ALA A 189 -15.73 8.40 1.94
C ALA A 189 -15.60 8.84 3.42
N GLY A 190 -14.91 8.05 4.24
CA GLY A 190 -14.67 8.37 5.64
C GLY A 190 -13.87 9.66 5.85
N MET A 191 -12.91 9.96 4.97
CA MET A 191 -12.13 11.20 5.05
C MET A 191 -12.96 12.46 4.80
N ILE A 192 -13.97 12.41 3.93
CA ILE A 192 -14.94 13.51 3.76
C ILE A 192 -15.61 13.79 5.11
N SER A 193 -16.16 12.74 5.73
CA SER A 193 -16.89 12.85 7.00
C SER A 193 -16.01 13.43 8.12
N VAL A 194 -14.73 13.01 8.21
CA VAL A 194 -13.77 13.56 9.17
C VAL A 194 -13.54 15.06 8.94
N CYS A 195 -13.28 15.45 7.69
CA CYS A 195 -13.02 16.85 7.35
C CYS A 195 -14.25 17.73 7.61
N GLU A 196 -15.44 17.31 7.15
CA GLU A 196 -16.69 18.07 7.35
C GLU A 196 -17.04 18.19 8.84
N GLY A 197 -16.86 17.11 9.61
CA GLY A 197 -17.07 17.12 11.06
C GLY A 197 -16.17 18.13 11.79
N LEU A 198 -14.89 18.20 11.44
CA LEU A 198 -13.95 19.15 12.01
C LEU A 198 -14.25 20.60 11.56
N LEU A 199 -14.60 20.81 10.29
CA LEU A 199 -15.02 22.12 9.78
C LEU A 199 -16.28 22.61 10.49
N TYR A 200 -17.28 21.72 10.68
CA TYR A 200 -18.50 22.04 11.41
C TYR A 200 -18.19 22.45 12.86
N ALA A 201 -17.37 21.65 13.56
CA ALA A 201 -16.98 21.94 14.95
C ALA A 201 -16.29 23.30 15.07
N TRP A 202 -15.36 23.61 14.17
CA TRP A 202 -14.65 24.88 14.13
C TRP A 202 -15.62 26.05 13.90
N GLN A 203 -16.51 25.96 12.92
CA GLN A 203 -17.48 27.04 12.64
C GLN A 203 -18.52 27.21 13.75
N ALA A 204 -18.81 26.16 14.52
CA ALA A 204 -19.66 26.23 15.71
C ALA A 204 -18.94 26.83 16.93
N GLY A 205 -17.67 27.19 16.81
CA GLY A 205 -16.88 27.76 17.92
C GLY A 205 -16.49 26.73 19.00
N LEU A 206 -16.51 25.44 18.66
CA LEU A 206 -16.13 24.38 19.58
C LEU A 206 -14.61 24.19 19.63
N ASP A 207 -14.11 23.80 20.78
CA ASP A 207 -12.73 23.33 20.90
C ASP A 207 -12.56 21.96 20.23
N LEU A 208 -11.69 21.90 19.22
CA LEU A 208 -11.54 20.73 18.37
C LEU A 208 -10.95 19.52 19.10
N GLU A 209 -10.04 19.75 20.06
CA GLU A 209 -9.43 18.67 20.83
C GLU A 209 -10.47 18.04 21.76
N THR A 210 -11.28 18.87 22.44
CA THR A 210 -12.40 18.43 23.27
C THR A 210 -13.47 17.66 22.47
N VAL A 211 -13.78 18.14 21.24
CA VAL A 211 -14.69 17.41 20.34
C VAL A 211 -14.12 16.05 19.99
N MET A 212 -12.83 15.98 19.62
CA MET A 212 -12.16 14.71 19.29
C MET A 212 -12.20 13.71 20.47
N GLU A 213 -11.93 14.17 21.68
CA GLU A 213 -12.02 13.33 22.89
C GLU A 213 -13.41 12.69 23.04
N SER A 214 -14.45 13.47 22.78
CA SER A 214 -15.84 13.00 22.91
C SER A 214 -16.26 12.00 21.85
N VAL A 215 -15.89 12.23 20.56
CA VAL A 215 -16.46 11.48 19.44
C VAL A 215 -15.59 10.33 18.97
N ALA A 216 -14.28 10.34 19.22
CA ALA A 216 -13.36 9.34 18.70
C ALA A 216 -13.56 7.95 19.30
N SER A 217 -14.06 7.85 20.55
CA SER A 217 -14.34 6.59 21.23
C SER A 217 -15.76 6.04 20.95
N GLY A 218 -16.63 6.83 20.32
CA GLY A 218 -18.01 6.48 20.03
C GLY A 218 -18.22 5.89 18.64
N ALA A 219 -19.47 5.85 18.19
CA ALA A 219 -19.88 5.32 16.90
C ALA A 219 -19.28 6.07 15.69
N ALA A 220 -18.87 7.33 15.87
CA ALA A 220 -18.18 8.13 14.86
C ALA A 220 -16.67 7.79 14.76
N GLY A 221 -16.14 7.00 15.68
CA GLY A 221 -14.72 6.65 15.75
C GLY A 221 -14.22 5.94 14.50
N SER A 222 -13.02 6.31 14.06
CA SER A 222 -12.30 5.64 12.98
C SER A 222 -10.81 5.88 13.13
N TRP A 223 -10.01 5.02 12.50
CA TRP A 223 -8.56 5.26 12.44
C TRP A 223 -8.23 6.62 11.84
N SER A 224 -8.93 7.01 10.76
CA SER A 224 -8.75 8.30 10.11
C SER A 224 -9.06 9.46 11.05
N LEU A 225 -10.15 9.39 11.80
CA LEU A 225 -10.49 10.41 12.77
C LEU A 225 -9.39 10.54 13.86
N SER A 226 -9.03 9.42 14.49
CA SER A 226 -8.08 9.43 15.61
C SER A 226 -6.64 9.81 15.21
N ASN A 227 -6.20 9.43 14.00
CA ASN A 227 -4.81 9.64 13.58
C ASN A 227 -4.66 10.83 12.62
N LEU A 228 -5.55 10.97 11.64
CA LEU A 228 -5.46 12.04 10.65
C LEU A 228 -6.20 13.30 11.10
N GLY A 229 -7.30 13.17 11.84
CA GLY A 229 -8.00 14.30 12.46
C GLY A 229 -7.11 15.09 13.41
N THR A 230 -6.36 14.42 14.28
CA THR A 230 -5.34 15.07 15.15
C THR A 230 -4.27 15.80 14.35
N ARG A 231 -3.81 15.23 13.24
CA ARG A 231 -2.83 15.90 12.37
C ARG A 231 -3.41 17.12 11.67
N MET A 232 -4.69 17.06 11.24
CA MET A 232 -5.39 18.22 10.69
C MET A 232 -5.47 19.35 11.71
N ILE A 233 -5.83 19.04 12.96
CA ILE A 233 -5.89 20.00 14.06
C ILE A 233 -4.49 20.61 14.34
N ALA A 234 -3.45 19.80 14.30
CA ALA A 234 -2.07 20.27 14.47
C ALA A 234 -1.50 21.03 13.26
N GLY A 235 -2.25 21.14 12.15
CA GLY A 235 -1.74 21.75 10.90
C GLY A 235 -0.65 20.94 10.22
N ASN A 236 -0.54 19.63 10.54
CA ASN A 236 0.46 18.73 9.96
C ASN A 236 -0.10 18.01 8.74
N PHE A 237 0.36 18.40 7.56
CA PHE A 237 0.00 17.80 6.27
C PHE A 237 1.13 16.97 5.65
N ASP A 238 2.17 16.64 6.41
CA ASP A 238 3.23 15.75 5.95
C ASP A 238 2.65 14.39 5.56
N PRO A 239 3.12 13.77 4.47
CA PRO A 239 2.51 12.55 3.97
C PRO A 239 2.93 11.31 4.76
N GLY A 240 1.97 10.63 5.38
CA GLY A 240 2.05 9.19 5.65
C GLY A 240 1.58 8.39 4.43
N PHE A 241 0.68 8.99 3.64
CA PHE A 241 0.21 8.50 2.35
C PHE A 241 -0.10 9.70 1.44
N PHE A 242 0.50 9.74 0.26
CA PHE A 242 0.39 10.88 -0.66
C PHE A 242 -0.99 10.98 -1.30
N VAL A 243 -1.48 12.21 -1.51
CA VAL A 243 -2.69 12.51 -2.27
C VAL A 243 -2.64 11.89 -3.68
N GLU A 244 -1.51 12.02 -4.40
CA GLU A 244 -1.34 11.47 -5.76
C GLU A 244 -1.53 9.96 -5.81
N HIS A 245 -1.01 9.22 -4.84
CA HIS A 245 -1.18 7.76 -4.75
C HIS A 245 -2.61 7.39 -4.38
N PHE A 246 -3.27 8.19 -3.53
CA PHE A 246 -4.66 7.93 -3.18
C PHE A 246 -5.61 8.21 -4.36
N CYS A 247 -5.34 9.26 -5.15
CA CYS A 247 -6.07 9.50 -6.41
C CYS A 247 -5.95 8.31 -7.38
N LYS A 248 -4.73 7.73 -7.50
CA LYS A 248 -4.51 6.50 -8.26
C LYS A 248 -5.37 5.35 -7.73
N ASP A 249 -5.34 5.10 -6.42
CA ASP A 249 -6.07 4.00 -5.81
C ASP A 249 -7.58 4.12 -6.01
N MET A 250 -8.14 5.33 -5.82
CA MET A 250 -9.55 5.60 -6.13
C MET A 250 -9.88 5.41 -7.61
N GLY A 251 -8.94 5.75 -8.50
CA GLY A 251 -9.07 5.51 -9.94
C GLY A 251 -9.19 4.03 -10.26
N ILE A 252 -8.35 3.18 -9.68
CA ILE A 252 -8.41 1.73 -9.83
C ILE A 252 -9.75 1.19 -9.31
N ALA A 253 -10.15 1.60 -8.10
CA ALA A 253 -11.40 1.14 -7.49
C ALA A 253 -12.63 1.52 -8.33
N LEU A 254 -12.68 2.72 -8.92
CA LEU A 254 -13.75 3.14 -9.80
C LEU A 254 -13.75 2.38 -11.13
N ALA A 255 -12.58 2.14 -11.73
CA ALA A 255 -12.48 1.36 -12.95
C ALA A 255 -12.95 -0.09 -12.75
N GLU A 256 -12.62 -0.71 -11.62
CA GLU A 256 -13.12 -2.04 -11.27
C GLU A 256 -14.63 -2.05 -10.97
N ALA A 257 -15.14 -1.01 -10.28
CA ALA A 257 -16.58 -0.85 -10.06
C ALA A 257 -17.34 -0.74 -11.38
N ASP A 258 -16.84 0.04 -12.33
CA ASP A 258 -17.43 0.19 -13.66
C ASP A 258 -17.46 -1.16 -14.43
N ARG A 259 -16.39 -1.97 -14.34
CA ARG A 259 -16.36 -3.33 -14.94
C ARG A 259 -17.39 -4.27 -14.31
N MET A 260 -17.68 -4.11 -13.02
CA MET A 260 -18.69 -4.90 -12.30
C MET A 260 -20.11 -4.34 -12.49
N GLY A 261 -20.29 -3.21 -13.19
CA GLY A 261 -21.58 -2.51 -13.31
C GLY A 261 -22.06 -1.89 -11.99
N LEU A 262 -21.14 -1.55 -11.09
CA LEU A 262 -21.41 -0.99 -9.77
C LEU A 262 -21.12 0.51 -9.76
N ASP A 263 -22.10 1.33 -9.34
CA ASP A 263 -21.89 2.75 -9.10
C ASP A 263 -21.52 3.02 -7.64
N LEU A 264 -20.42 3.78 -7.44
CA LEU A 264 -19.90 4.16 -6.13
C LEU A 264 -19.87 5.70 -5.99
N PRO A 265 -21.05 6.35 -5.78
CA PRO A 265 -21.16 7.81 -5.78
C PRO A 265 -20.31 8.48 -4.70
N GLY A 266 -20.20 7.89 -3.50
CA GLY A 266 -19.33 8.39 -2.44
C GLY A 266 -17.85 8.39 -2.81
N LEU A 267 -17.37 7.35 -3.49
CA LEU A 267 -16.00 7.26 -3.96
C LEU A 267 -15.71 8.27 -5.09
N ARG A 268 -16.66 8.44 -6.03
CA ARG A 268 -16.57 9.46 -7.09
C ARG A 268 -16.49 10.87 -6.52
N LEU A 269 -17.32 11.16 -5.51
CA LEU A 269 -17.31 12.45 -4.82
C LEU A 269 -15.95 12.69 -4.13
N ALA A 270 -15.47 11.72 -3.38
CA ALA A 270 -14.17 11.81 -2.70
C ALA A 270 -13.04 12.06 -3.71
N ARG A 271 -12.98 11.27 -4.79
CA ARG A 271 -11.99 11.46 -5.84
C ARG A 271 -12.00 12.88 -6.41
N GLY A 272 -13.18 13.45 -6.69
CA GLY A 272 -13.31 14.81 -7.20
C GLY A 272 -12.70 15.86 -6.27
N PHE A 273 -12.83 15.69 -4.95
CA PHE A 273 -12.19 16.59 -3.98
C PHE A 273 -10.67 16.43 -3.93
N TYR A 274 -10.15 15.20 -4.01
CA TYR A 274 -8.70 14.97 -4.07
C TYR A 274 -8.09 15.45 -5.39
N GLU A 275 -8.80 15.38 -6.51
CA GLU A 275 -8.39 15.96 -7.80
C GLU A 275 -8.24 17.49 -7.72
N ARG A 276 -9.02 18.18 -6.88
CA ARG A 276 -8.81 19.62 -6.62
C ARG A 276 -7.46 19.88 -5.93
N LEU A 277 -7.05 19.02 -4.99
CA LEU A 277 -5.72 19.10 -4.39
C LEU A 277 -4.62 18.88 -5.41
N MET A 278 -4.80 17.89 -6.31
CA MET A 278 -3.85 17.67 -7.41
C MET A 278 -3.73 18.88 -8.32
N ALA A 279 -4.85 19.50 -8.69
CA ALA A 279 -4.89 20.71 -9.53
C ALA A 279 -4.24 21.95 -8.85
N ALA A 280 -4.16 21.94 -7.52
CA ALA A 280 -3.50 22.99 -6.71
C ALA A 280 -2.03 22.65 -6.33
N ASP A 281 -1.38 21.71 -7.05
CA ASP A 281 0.00 21.22 -6.80
C ASP A 281 0.21 20.67 -5.38
N ARG A 282 -0.87 20.15 -4.73
CA ARG A 282 -0.83 19.55 -3.39
C ARG A 282 -0.77 18.02 -3.41
N GLY A 283 -0.42 17.44 -4.54
CA GLY A 283 -0.34 15.97 -4.72
C GLY A 283 0.67 15.27 -3.80
N ARG A 284 1.70 16.01 -3.36
CA ARG A 284 2.75 15.51 -2.47
C ARG A 284 2.44 15.68 -0.98
N LEU A 285 1.30 16.26 -0.62
CA LEU A 285 0.82 16.31 0.76
C LEU A 285 0.18 14.98 1.17
N GLY A 286 -0.01 14.81 2.47
CA GLY A 286 -0.75 13.70 3.05
C GLY A 286 -2.25 13.77 2.76
N THR A 287 -2.93 12.64 2.74
CA THR A 287 -4.37 12.54 2.45
C THR A 287 -5.25 13.37 3.38
N GLN A 288 -4.80 13.67 4.59
CA GLN A 288 -5.48 14.58 5.52
C GLN A 288 -5.55 16.03 5.02
N SER A 289 -4.79 16.41 4.01
CA SER A 289 -4.89 17.74 3.37
C SER A 289 -6.22 17.97 2.65
N LEU A 290 -7.08 16.93 2.56
CA LEU A 290 -8.44 17.06 2.04
C LEU A 290 -9.24 18.17 2.73
N ILE A 291 -8.98 18.40 4.02
CA ILE A 291 -9.65 19.46 4.78
C ILE A 291 -9.40 20.87 4.19
N LEU A 292 -8.22 21.10 3.59
CA LEU A 292 -7.91 22.37 2.94
C LEU A 292 -8.82 22.60 1.73
N ALA A 293 -9.01 21.59 0.89
CA ALA A 293 -9.88 21.69 -0.28
C ALA A 293 -11.36 21.85 0.11
N LEU A 294 -11.82 21.23 1.21
CA LEU A 294 -13.19 21.37 1.68
C LEU A 294 -13.43 22.70 2.39
N ALA A 295 -12.47 23.24 3.13
CA ALA A 295 -12.54 24.56 3.72
C ALA A 295 -12.69 25.65 2.64
N GLU A 296 -11.91 25.57 1.56
CA GLU A 296 -11.97 26.50 0.42
C GLU A 296 -13.36 26.54 -0.26
N LEU A 297 -14.17 25.47 -0.18
CA LEU A 297 -15.55 25.46 -0.70
C LEU A 297 -16.49 26.41 0.06
N SER A 298 -16.13 26.77 1.27
CA SER A 298 -16.91 27.66 2.13
C SER A 298 -16.18 28.99 2.40
N ASP A 299 -15.19 29.31 1.55
CA ASP A 299 -14.32 30.50 1.69
C ASP A 299 -13.62 30.58 3.07
N LEU A 300 -13.29 29.40 3.63
CA LEU A 300 -12.59 29.27 4.92
C LEU A 300 -11.10 29.01 4.71
N ASP A 301 -10.27 29.61 5.53
CA ASP A 301 -8.84 29.31 5.61
C ASP A 301 -8.57 28.44 6.86
N TRP A 302 -8.49 27.14 6.67
CA TRP A 302 -8.20 26.19 7.77
C TRP A 302 -6.86 26.48 8.47
N THR A 303 -5.92 27.12 7.79
CA THR A 303 -4.58 27.42 8.36
C THR A 303 -4.58 28.66 9.26
N ALA A 304 -5.63 29.47 9.16
CA ALA A 304 -5.80 30.71 9.96
C ALA A 304 -6.64 30.52 11.25
N ARG A 305 -7.02 29.29 11.60
CA ARG A 305 -7.85 28.98 12.77
C ARG A 305 -7.08 29.11 14.07
#